data_c695628e2fab49ddc6838c854e7b6479
#
_entry.id   c695628e2fab49ddc6838c854e7b6479
#
_cell.length_a   1.000
_cell.length_b   1.000
_cell.length_c   1.000
_cell.angle_alpha   90.00
_cell.angle_beta   90.00
_cell.angle_gamma   90.00
#
_symmetry.space_group_name_H-M   'P 1'
#
loop_
_entity.id
_entity.type
_entity.pdbx_description
1 polymer ?
#
loop_
_entity_poly.entity_id
_entity_poly.type
_entity_poly.pdbx_seq_one_letter_code
_entity_poly.pdbx_strand_id
1 'polypeptide(L)'
;MKKIYIYLAICAALCACGENPTLDMAGMFSPQGPTIKTRFDHSMAYNEKVGEIHLDMQQDNYIVYTCADSHINKAHRNLAYFINQYEAETSPKIAIHLGDLIDAQYNFAEADSVLQLGGRSIEDTLFITPGNHDIYFYQWDIYRSYYKTSVYWFDTNNGSKKLDLFICLDSADGELGNKQVNWLKDLLADKADDGYRHIIVFTHTHLWKLDMSQGHTSNFALESTYELTSILGQYGVDYVWGGHQHARQLVEYNGVTYMAIDATKDQESNQAYMIANIGDKITYDYPDYPKVSE
;
A
#
# COMPACT_ATOMS: atom_id res chain seq x y z
N MET A 1 0.02 36.02 -37.55
CA MET A 1 0.95 36.38 -36.47
C MET A 1 0.41 36.14 -35.05
N LYS A 2 -0.87 36.31 -34.73
CA LYS A 2 -1.37 36.10 -33.35
C LYS A 2 -1.35 34.64 -32.86
N LYS A 3 -1.40 33.64 -33.75
CA LYS A 3 -1.36 32.20 -33.36
C LYS A 3 0.02 31.72 -32.92
N ILE A 4 1.11 32.33 -33.40
CA ILE A 4 2.48 31.94 -33.04
C ILE A 4 2.81 32.38 -31.59
N TYR A 5 2.26 33.52 -31.16
CA TYR A 5 2.50 34.01 -29.79
C TYR A 5 1.83 33.15 -28.70
N ILE A 6 0.72 32.50 -29.02
CA ILE A 6 0.04 31.60 -28.08
C ILE A 6 0.85 30.33 -27.86
N TYR A 7 1.45 29.76 -28.92
CA TYR A 7 2.31 28.57 -28.78
C TYR A 7 3.63 28.90 -28.05
N LEU A 8 4.20 30.05 -28.26
CA LEU A 8 5.40 30.52 -27.55
C LEU A 8 5.12 30.83 -26.07
N ALA A 9 3.93 31.32 -25.72
CA ALA A 9 3.54 31.53 -24.32
C ALA A 9 3.31 30.21 -23.57
N ILE A 10 2.77 29.18 -24.21
CA ILE A 10 2.60 27.86 -23.64
C ILE A 10 3.98 27.19 -23.43
N CYS A 11 4.89 27.27 -24.41
CA CYS A 11 6.24 26.74 -24.24
C CYS A 11 7.06 27.50 -23.18
N ALA A 12 6.88 28.81 -23.03
CA ALA A 12 7.58 29.61 -22.02
C ALA A 12 7.06 29.32 -20.59
N ALA A 13 5.78 29.01 -20.43
CA ALA A 13 5.21 28.60 -19.15
C ALA A 13 5.71 27.21 -18.69
N LEU A 14 6.06 26.34 -19.64
CA LEU A 14 6.60 25.00 -19.37
C LEU A 14 8.11 25.03 -19.00
N CYS A 15 8.85 26.08 -19.37
CA CYS A 15 10.29 26.24 -19.08
C CYS A 15 10.58 26.98 -17.76
N ALA A 16 9.59 27.55 -17.08
CA ALA A 16 9.79 28.36 -15.88
C ALA A 16 9.82 27.57 -14.55
N CYS A 17 9.56 26.27 -14.57
CA CYS A 17 9.70 25.41 -13.40
C CYS A 17 11.05 24.70 -13.47
N GLY A 18 12.02 25.17 -12.69
CA GLY A 18 13.42 24.70 -12.68
C GLY A 18 13.67 23.36 -12.00
N GLU A 19 12.72 22.45 -11.98
CA GLU A 19 12.90 21.04 -11.68
C GLU A 19 12.40 20.26 -12.89
N ASN A 20 13.13 19.22 -13.34
CA ASN A 20 12.69 18.38 -14.43
C ASN A 20 11.21 18.02 -14.23
N PRO A 21 10.28 18.59 -14.98
CA PRO A 21 8.92 18.15 -14.91
C PRO A 21 8.87 16.86 -15.72
N THR A 22 8.99 15.72 -15.07
CA THR A 22 8.19 14.61 -15.55
C THR A 22 6.76 15.12 -15.41
N LEU A 23 6.20 15.58 -16.52
CA LEU A 23 4.80 15.98 -16.60
C LEU A 23 4.02 14.76 -16.12
N ASP A 24 3.46 14.85 -14.91
CA ASP A 24 2.42 13.94 -14.48
C ASP A 24 1.21 14.18 -15.37
N MET A 25 1.28 13.60 -16.57
CA MET A 25 0.25 13.75 -17.59
C MET A 25 -1.05 13.08 -17.14
N ALA A 26 -0.97 12.03 -16.32
CA ALA A 26 -2.14 11.40 -15.74
C ALA A 26 -2.81 12.33 -14.72
N GLY A 27 -2.04 12.98 -13.85
CA GLY A 27 -2.56 13.97 -12.90
C GLY A 27 -3.11 15.23 -13.55
N MET A 28 -2.53 15.66 -14.70
CA MET A 28 -3.07 16.82 -15.46
C MET A 28 -4.43 16.54 -16.13
N PHE A 29 -4.75 15.29 -16.41
CA PHE A 29 -5.97 14.89 -17.10
C PHE A 29 -6.94 14.12 -16.22
N SER A 30 -6.59 13.82 -14.96
CA SER A 30 -7.51 13.24 -13.99
C SER A 30 -8.36 14.35 -13.35
N PRO A 31 -9.63 14.49 -13.73
CA PRO A 31 -10.54 15.47 -13.10
C PRO A 31 -10.97 15.05 -11.70
N GLN A 32 -10.37 14.02 -11.10
CA GLN A 32 -11.01 13.25 -10.06
C GLN A 32 -10.27 13.23 -8.70
N GLY A 33 -9.46 14.22 -8.40
CA GLY A 33 -8.88 14.32 -7.07
C GLY A 33 -7.47 14.91 -7.03
N PRO A 34 -6.86 15.02 -5.85
CA PRO A 34 -5.50 15.51 -5.71
C PRO A 34 -4.50 14.52 -6.28
N THR A 35 -3.45 15.07 -6.90
CA THR A 35 -2.37 14.27 -7.49
C THR A 35 -1.64 13.46 -6.42
N ILE A 36 -0.94 12.42 -6.83
CA ILE A 36 -0.08 11.61 -5.95
C ILE A 36 0.94 12.47 -5.19
N LYS A 37 1.47 13.51 -5.82
CA LYS A 37 2.34 14.49 -5.16
C LYS A 37 1.63 15.19 -3.99
N THR A 38 0.38 15.60 -4.17
CA THR A 38 -0.40 16.25 -3.12
C THR A 38 -0.71 15.31 -1.98
N ARG A 39 -1.06 14.04 -2.30
CA ARG A 39 -1.30 13.02 -1.28
C ARG A 39 -0.03 12.71 -0.48
N PHE A 40 1.11 12.61 -1.17
CA PHE A 40 2.42 12.49 -0.53
C PHE A 40 2.71 13.66 0.41
N ASP A 41 2.55 14.91 -0.04
CA ASP A 41 2.81 16.10 0.78
C ASP A 41 1.89 16.13 2.03
N HIS A 42 0.64 15.74 1.88
CA HIS A 42 -0.29 15.61 3.03
C HIS A 42 0.16 14.52 4.01
N SER A 43 0.63 13.38 3.50
CA SER A 43 1.12 12.28 4.32
C SER A 43 2.36 12.69 5.11
N MET A 44 3.35 13.31 4.47
CA MET A 44 4.55 13.79 5.16
C MET A 44 4.24 14.82 6.23
N ALA A 45 3.35 15.78 5.95
CA ALA A 45 2.93 16.77 6.93
C ALA A 45 2.18 16.17 8.13
N TYR A 46 1.50 15.03 7.96
CA TYR A 46 0.91 14.29 9.05
C TYR A 46 1.96 13.51 9.84
N ASN A 47 2.82 12.77 9.16
CA ASN A 47 3.86 11.95 9.77
C ASN A 47 4.83 12.77 10.62
N GLU A 48 5.18 13.99 10.18
CA GLU A 48 6.01 14.93 10.97
C GLU A 48 5.38 15.26 12.34
N LYS A 49 4.05 15.28 12.43
CA LYS A 49 3.34 15.57 13.68
C LYS A 49 3.23 14.35 14.60
N VAL A 50 3.10 13.17 14.01
CA VAL A 50 2.95 11.92 14.77
C VAL A 50 4.30 11.38 15.22
N GLY A 51 5.34 11.59 14.42
CA GLY A 51 6.67 11.00 14.65
C GLY A 51 6.78 9.57 14.12
N GLU A 52 7.88 8.92 14.48
CA GLU A 52 8.17 7.54 14.09
C GLU A 52 7.31 6.54 14.87
N ILE A 53 6.85 5.50 14.22
CA ILE A 53 6.01 4.46 14.84
C ILE A 53 6.88 3.23 15.11
N HIS A 54 6.98 2.86 16.38
CA HIS A 54 7.74 1.70 16.85
C HIS A 54 6.83 0.75 17.61
N LEU A 55 6.66 -0.48 17.14
CA LEU A 55 5.80 -1.49 17.76
C LEU A 55 6.63 -2.48 18.59
N ASP A 56 6.40 -2.52 19.89
CA ASP A 56 7.01 -3.51 20.76
C ASP A 56 6.23 -4.83 20.72
N MET A 57 6.77 -5.81 20.01
CA MET A 57 6.19 -7.15 19.92
C MET A 57 6.50 -8.02 21.14
N GLN A 58 7.35 -7.55 22.06
CA GLN A 58 7.76 -8.26 23.28
C GLN A 58 8.48 -9.60 23.03
N GLN A 59 8.55 -10.09 21.81
CA GLN A 59 9.21 -11.31 21.38
C GLN A 59 9.69 -11.22 19.93
N ASP A 60 10.59 -12.14 19.53
CA ASP A 60 11.22 -12.12 18.21
C ASP A 60 10.26 -12.55 17.07
N ASN A 61 9.27 -13.38 17.39
CA ASN A 61 8.33 -13.92 16.42
C ASN A 61 6.94 -13.31 16.66
N TYR A 62 6.28 -12.93 15.58
CA TYR A 62 4.94 -12.38 15.61
C TYR A 62 4.19 -12.67 14.30
N ILE A 63 2.93 -12.33 14.25
CA ILE A 63 2.03 -12.66 13.15
C ILE A 63 1.56 -11.37 12.45
N VAL A 64 1.57 -11.37 11.12
CA VAL A 64 0.97 -10.31 10.32
C VAL A 64 -0.23 -10.87 9.57
N TYR A 65 -1.41 -10.36 9.89
CA TYR A 65 -2.64 -10.61 9.16
C TYR A 65 -2.77 -9.60 8.03
N THR A 66 -2.95 -10.06 6.81
CA THR A 66 -3.02 -9.16 5.64
C THR A 66 -4.24 -9.49 4.79
N CYS A 67 -5.00 -8.46 4.44
CA CYS A 67 -6.11 -8.55 3.50
C CYS A 67 -6.05 -7.41 2.48
N ALA A 68 -6.79 -7.55 1.37
CA ALA A 68 -6.84 -6.57 0.28
C ALA A 68 -8.21 -6.58 -0.39
N ASP A 69 -8.51 -5.52 -1.12
CA ASP A 69 -9.61 -5.51 -2.07
C ASP A 69 -10.95 -5.93 -1.43
N SER A 70 -11.30 -5.29 -0.32
CA SER A 70 -12.54 -5.58 0.41
C SER A 70 -13.78 -5.05 -0.31
N HIS A 71 -13.63 -3.95 -1.06
CA HIS A 71 -14.68 -3.34 -1.86
C HIS A 71 -16.02 -3.22 -1.12
N ILE A 72 -15.98 -2.65 0.08
CA ILE A 72 -17.16 -2.47 0.93
C ILE A 72 -18.21 -1.65 0.18
N ASN A 73 -19.39 -2.24 0.03
CA ASN A 73 -20.58 -1.56 -0.48
C ASN A 73 -21.79 -1.81 0.41
N LYS A 74 -22.43 -2.95 0.33
CA LYS A 74 -23.52 -3.39 1.21
C LYS A 74 -23.18 -4.70 1.92
N ALA A 75 -22.13 -5.38 1.45
CA ALA A 75 -21.65 -6.62 2.01
C ALA A 75 -20.22 -6.42 2.53
N HIS A 76 -19.97 -6.91 3.72
CA HIS A 76 -18.67 -6.80 4.40
C HIS A 76 -18.35 -8.03 5.25
N ARG A 77 -18.98 -9.16 4.91
CA ARG A 77 -18.88 -10.40 5.68
C ARG A 77 -17.43 -10.90 5.78
N ASN A 78 -16.71 -10.89 4.66
CA ASN A 78 -15.34 -11.38 4.63
C ASN A 78 -14.40 -10.49 5.43
N LEU A 79 -14.54 -9.16 5.32
CA LEU A 79 -13.75 -8.24 6.12
C LEU A 79 -14.05 -8.41 7.62
N ALA A 80 -15.33 -8.55 7.99
CA ALA A 80 -15.70 -8.80 9.37
C ALA A 80 -15.16 -10.16 9.88
N TYR A 81 -15.15 -11.19 9.03
CA TYR A 81 -14.52 -12.46 9.36
C TYR A 81 -13.02 -12.32 9.59
N PHE A 82 -12.31 -11.60 8.70
CA PHE A 82 -10.89 -11.33 8.84
C PHE A 82 -10.58 -10.63 10.18
N ILE A 83 -11.32 -9.58 10.52
CA ILE A 83 -11.16 -8.88 11.80
C ILE A 83 -11.41 -9.81 12.98
N ASN A 84 -12.47 -10.66 12.94
CA ASN A 84 -12.72 -11.61 14.00
C ASN A 84 -11.60 -12.65 14.16
N GLN A 85 -10.98 -13.11 13.07
CA GLN A 85 -9.83 -14.02 13.14
C GLN A 85 -8.61 -13.30 13.74
N TYR A 86 -8.36 -12.06 13.31
CA TYR A 86 -7.31 -11.23 13.90
C TYR A 86 -7.53 -11.02 15.41
N GLU A 87 -8.74 -10.67 15.85
CA GLU A 87 -9.06 -10.47 17.26
C GLU A 87 -8.90 -11.75 18.11
N ALA A 88 -9.25 -12.90 17.54
CA ALA A 88 -9.14 -14.19 18.21
C ALA A 88 -7.68 -14.65 18.41
N GLU A 89 -6.73 -14.15 17.62
CA GLU A 89 -5.32 -14.49 17.77
C GLU A 89 -4.77 -13.86 19.07
N THR A 90 -4.00 -14.63 19.83
CA THR A 90 -3.44 -14.23 21.13
C THR A 90 -1.95 -13.91 21.08
N SER A 91 -1.27 -14.29 20.01
CA SER A 91 0.15 -13.96 19.79
C SER A 91 0.31 -12.46 19.47
N PRO A 92 1.49 -11.86 19.67
CA PRO A 92 1.78 -10.54 19.14
C PRO A 92 1.52 -10.48 17.65
N LYS A 93 0.78 -9.48 17.22
CA LYS A 93 0.24 -9.39 15.88
C LYS A 93 0.04 -7.97 15.42
N ILE A 94 0.07 -7.80 14.10
CA ILE A 94 -0.38 -6.59 13.40
C ILE A 94 -1.30 -6.98 12.25
N ALA A 95 -2.12 -6.06 11.78
CA ALA A 95 -2.94 -6.25 10.60
C ALA A 95 -2.59 -5.19 9.55
N ILE A 96 -2.63 -5.60 8.28
CA ILE A 96 -2.40 -4.73 7.12
C ILE A 96 -3.55 -4.91 6.13
N HIS A 97 -4.14 -3.80 5.69
CA HIS A 97 -5.08 -3.78 4.58
C HIS A 97 -4.42 -3.12 3.36
N LEU A 98 -4.32 -3.85 2.25
CA LEU A 98 -3.58 -3.45 1.06
C LEU A 98 -4.42 -2.64 0.05
N GLY A 99 -5.37 -1.85 0.53
CA GLY A 99 -6.16 -0.93 -0.30
C GLY A 99 -7.39 -1.53 -0.97
N ASP A 100 -8.12 -0.68 -1.69
CA ASP A 100 -9.47 -0.93 -2.20
C ASP A 100 -10.41 -1.42 -1.08
N LEU A 101 -10.41 -0.64 0.00
CA LEU A 101 -11.24 -0.90 1.15
C LEU A 101 -12.73 -0.76 0.80
N ILE A 102 -13.08 0.26 0.01
CA ILE A 102 -14.44 0.53 -0.45
C ILE A 102 -14.61 0.28 -1.95
N ASP A 103 -15.82 -0.04 -2.39
CA ASP A 103 -16.12 -0.28 -3.80
C ASP A 103 -16.33 1.03 -4.57
N ALA A 104 -17.20 1.89 -4.07
CA ALA A 104 -17.52 3.19 -4.64
C ALA A 104 -18.07 4.12 -3.58
N GLN A 105 -18.06 5.37 -3.89
CA GLN A 105 -18.53 6.53 -3.15
C GLN A 105 -19.12 6.29 -1.73
N TYR A 106 -18.41 6.78 -0.71
CA TYR A 106 -18.95 7.09 0.64
C TYR A 106 -19.10 5.95 1.65
N ASN A 107 -18.56 4.76 1.41
CA ASN A 107 -18.70 3.66 2.36
C ASN A 107 -17.60 3.63 3.46
N PHE A 108 -16.81 4.68 3.60
CA PHE A 108 -15.76 4.73 4.62
C PHE A 108 -16.29 4.61 6.05
N ALA A 109 -17.44 5.19 6.36
CA ALA A 109 -18.02 5.07 7.70
C ALA A 109 -18.41 3.62 8.03
N GLU A 110 -18.90 2.86 7.05
CA GLU A 110 -19.23 1.44 7.21
C GLU A 110 -17.96 0.61 7.33
N ALA A 111 -16.98 0.84 6.46
CA ALA A 111 -15.69 0.17 6.50
C ALA A 111 -14.97 0.41 7.84
N ASP A 112 -14.89 1.67 8.29
CA ASP A 112 -14.32 2.03 9.58
C ASP A 112 -15.03 1.33 10.75
N SER A 113 -16.36 1.26 10.72
CA SER A 113 -17.13 0.53 11.71
C SER A 113 -16.80 -0.97 11.75
N VAL A 114 -16.55 -1.59 10.59
CA VAL A 114 -16.16 -3.01 10.50
C VAL A 114 -14.73 -3.20 11.01
N LEU A 115 -13.81 -2.31 10.64
CA LEU A 115 -12.42 -2.38 11.07
C LEU A 115 -12.24 -2.15 12.56
N GLN A 116 -13.18 -1.46 13.22
CA GLN A 116 -13.19 -1.22 14.66
C GLN A 116 -13.92 -2.31 15.48
N LEU A 117 -14.28 -3.44 14.86
CA LEU A 117 -14.85 -4.56 15.60
C LEU A 117 -13.94 -4.96 16.76
N GLY A 118 -14.56 -5.23 17.92
CA GLY A 118 -13.84 -5.51 19.16
C GLY A 118 -13.45 -4.28 19.98
N GLY A 119 -13.82 -3.07 19.51
CA GLY A 119 -13.53 -1.80 20.21
C GLY A 119 -12.07 -1.35 20.08
N ARG A 120 -11.32 -1.90 19.14
CA ARG A 120 -9.93 -1.57 18.87
C ARG A 120 -9.83 -0.28 18.05
N SER A 121 -8.82 0.54 18.35
CA SER A 121 -8.45 1.68 17.50
C SER A 121 -7.66 1.19 16.29
N ILE A 122 -7.99 1.76 15.13
CA ILE A 122 -7.27 1.51 13.88
C ILE A 122 -5.80 1.98 13.96
N GLU A 123 -5.54 2.99 14.77
CA GLU A 123 -4.21 3.60 14.92
C GLU A 123 -3.24 2.71 15.70
N ASP A 124 -3.74 1.73 16.45
CA ASP A 124 -2.90 0.94 17.35
C ASP A 124 -2.18 -0.23 16.66
N THR A 125 -2.84 -0.94 15.75
CA THR A 125 -2.28 -2.17 15.19
C THR A 125 -2.80 -2.53 13.80
N LEU A 126 -3.59 -1.68 13.16
CA LEU A 126 -4.07 -1.88 11.80
C LEU A 126 -3.53 -0.79 10.88
N PHE A 127 -2.78 -1.21 9.87
CA PHE A 127 -2.14 -0.35 8.88
C PHE A 127 -2.86 -0.47 7.54
N ILE A 128 -3.06 0.65 6.86
CA ILE A 128 -3.82 0.70 5.61
C ILE A 128 -3.04 1.49 4.57
N THR A 129 -2.97 0.96 3.33
CA THR A 129 -2.59 1.72 2.15
C THR A 129 -3.85 2.03 1.32
N PRO A 130 -3.96 3.17 0.63
CA PRO A 130 -5.08 3.41 -0.26
C PRO A 130 -4.99 2.56 -1.53
N GLY A 131 -6.13 2.08 -2.00
CA GLY A 131 -6.29 1.58 -3.35
C GLY A 131 -6.91 2.64 -4.28
N ASN A 132 -7.07 2.29 -5.56
CA ASN A 132 -7.62 3.22 -6.54
C ASN A 132 -9.11 3.53 -6.26
N HIS A 133 -9.88 2.57 -5.76
CA HIS A 133 -11.28 2.80 -5.36
C HIS A 133 -11.40 3.73 -4.15
N ASP A 134 -10.41 3.77 -3.27
CA ASP A 134 -10.40 4.61 -2.07
C ASP A 134 -10.17 6.09 -2.39
N ILE A 135 -9.60 6.42 -3.55
CA ILE A 135 -9.26 7.80 -3.93
C ILE A 135 -10.04 8.33 -5.13
N TYR A 136 -10.68 7.47 -5.93
CA TYR A 136 -11.51 7.90 -7.05
C TYR A 136 -12.60 8.88 -6.61
N PHE A 137 -13.12 9.68 -7.54
CA PHE A 137 -14.25 10.59 -7.32
C PHE A 137 -14.06 11.59 -6.17
N TYR A 138 -12.84 12.14 -6.03
CA TYR A 138 -12.48 13.11 -4.99
C TYR A 138 -12.53 12.57 -3.56
N GLN A 139 -12.39 11.27 -3.36
CA GLN A 139 -12.51 10.65 -2.05
C GLN A 139 -11.28 10.81 -1.16
N TRP A 140 -10.16 11.33 -1.67
CA TRP A 140 -8.94 11.50 -0.89
C TRP A 140 -9.15 12.24 0.45
N ASP A 141 -9.91 13.35 0.44
CA ASP A 141 -10.13 14.10 1.67
C ASP A 141 -10.99 13.31 2.68
N ILE A 142 -11.88 12.45 2.19
CA ILE A 142 -12.65 11.53 3.03
C ILE A 142 -11.73 10.43 3.56
N TYR A 143 -10.99 9.74 2.69
CA TYR A 143 -9.99 8.74 3.10
C TYR A 143 -9.07 9.29 4.19
N ARG A 144 -8.47 10.47 3.95
CA ARG A 144 -7.57 11.14 4.89
C ARG A 144 -8.24 11.52 6.21
N SER A 145 -9.53 11.78 6.23
CA SER A 145 -10.26 12.09 7.46
C SER A 145 -10.31 10.88 8.40
N TYR A 146 -10.36 9.67 7.85
CA TYR A 146 -10.33 8.39 8.59
C TYR A 146 -8.90 7.92 8.85
N TYR A 147 -8.10 7.73 7.80
CA TYR A 147 -6.83 6.99 7.84
C TYR A 147 -5.58 7.90 7.83
N LYS A 148 -5.73 9.19 7.73
CA LYS A 148 -4.73 10.27 7.94
C LYS A 148 -3.63 10.34 6.89
N THR A 149 -2.96 9.24 6.58
CA THR A 149 -1.78 9.16 5.73
C THR A 149 -1.87 8.00 4.74
N SER A 150 -1.16 8.08 3.62
CA SER A 150 -1.05 7.02 2.61
C SER A 150 0.40 6.56 2.38
N VAL A 151 1.37 7.32 2.90
CA VAL A 151 2.80 7.01 2.77
C VAL A 151 3.43 7.18 4.13
N TYR A 152 3.96 6.10 4.70
CA TYR A 152 4.57 6.09 6.03
C TYR A 152 5.44 4.84 6.20
N TRP A 153 6.14 4.76 7.32
CA TRP A 153 6.83 3.55 7.74
C TRP A 153 6.64 3.32 9.23
N PHE A 154 6.85 2.12 9.65
CA PHE A 154 6.95 1.73 11.05
C PHE A 154 7.93 0.57 11.18
N ASP A 155 8.47 0.38 12.38
CA ASP A 155 9.26 -0.79 12.68
C ASP A 155 8.68 -1.60 13.85
N THR A 156 9.13 -2.84 13.92
CA THR A 156 8.88 -3.71 15.06
C THR A 156 10.17 -3.91 15.87
N ASN A 157 10.01 -4.11 17.17
CA ASN A 157 11.08 -4.44 18.09
C ASN A 157 10.60 -5.44 19.16
N ASN A 158 11.51 -5.99 19.95
CA ASN A 158 11.19 -6.89 21.06
C ASN A 158 11.53 -6.28 22.44
N GLY A 159 11.61 -4.96 22.52
CA GLY A 159 12.05 -4.22 23.70
C GLY A 159 13.57 -4.14 23.86
N SER A 160 14.36 -4.91 23.09
CA SER A 160 15.82 -4.96 23.17
C SER A 160 16.52 -4.64 21.85
N LYS A 161 15.95 -5.07 20.73
CA LYS A 161 16.51 -4.88 19.37
C LYS A 161 15.38 -4.56 18.38
N LYS A 162 15.74 -3.86 17.30
CA LYS A 162 14.88 -3.75 16.12
C LYS A 162 14.70 -5.12 15.48
N LEU A 163 13.54 -5.40 14.94
CA LEU A 163 13.23 -6.64 14.23
C LEU A 163 13.06 -6.39 12.74
N ASP A 164 11.93 -5.81 12.33
CA ASP A 164 11.58 -5.70 10.93
C ASP A 164 11.10 -4.29 10.59
N LEU A 165 11.39 -3.82 9.37
CA LEU A 165 10.96 -2.53 8.84
C LEU A 165 9.80 -2.73 7.87
N PHE A 166 8.73 -1.97 8.06
CA PHE A 166 7.57 -1.94 7.19
C PHE A 166 7.42 -0.56 6.55
N ILE A 167 7.26 -0.52 5.22
CA ILE A 167 7.14 0.72 4.46
C ILE A 167 5.86 0.68 3.63
N CYS A 168 4.96 1.63 3.89
CA CYS A 168 3.72 1.83 3.14
C CYS A 168 3.95 2.79 1.99
N LEU A 169 3.54 2.40 0.78
CA LEU A 169 3.60 3.24 -0.41
C LEU A 169 2.18 3.46 -0.99
N ASP A 170 1.92 4.68 -1.43
CA ASP A 170 0.71 5.03 -2.17
C ASP A 170 0.93 4.77 -3.67
N SER A 171 0.35 3.70 -4.15
CA SER A 171 0.36 3.31 -5.57
C SER A 171 -1.03 3.32 -6.19
N ALA A 172 -1.99 4.00 -5.58
CA ALA A 172 -3.39 3.96 -5.99
C ALA A 172 -3.65 4.46 -7.43
N ASP A 173 -2.78 5.31 -7.98
CA ASP A 173 -2.86 5.78 -9.38
C ASP A 173 -2.07 4.89 -10.35
N GLY A 174 -1.49 3.77 -9.91
CA GLY A 174 -0.59 2.93 -10.72
C GLY A 174 0.81 3.54 -10.90
N GLU A 175 1.20 4.47 -10.05
CA GLU A 175 2.53 5.11 -10.00
C GLU A 175 2.84 5.58 -8.57
N LEU A 176 4.10 5.91 -8.30
CA LEU A 176 4.51 6.48 -7.00
C LEU A 176 4.82 7.97 -7.07
N GLY A 177 5.14 8.48 -8.24
CA GLY A 177 5.62 9.85 -8.43
C GLY A 177 7.01 10.09 -7.83
N ASN A 178 7.74 11.07 -8.38
CA ASN A 178 9.15 11.29 -8.06
C ASN A 178 9.42 11.62 -6.59
N LYS A 179 8.52 12.35 -5.92
CA LYS A 179 8.72 12.69 -4.50
C LYS A 179 8.72 11.45 -3.61
N GLN A 180 7.78 10.54 -3.83
CA GLN A 180 7.68 9.32 -3.05
C GLN A 180 8.85 8.37 -3.36
N VAL A 181 9.27 8.26 -4.62
CA VAL A 181 10.45 7.47 -5.01
C VAL A 181 11.73 8.01 -4.36
N ASN A 182 11.94 9.33 -4.36
CA ASN A 182 13.10 9.93 -3.70
C ASN A 182 13.05 9.72 -2.18
N TRP A 183 11.90 9.93 -1.55
CA TRP A 183 11.71 9.65 -0.13
C TRP A 183 12.00 8.18 0.22
N LEU A 184 11.54 7.24 -0.61
CA LEU A 184 11.82 5.81 -0.42
C LEU A 184 13.33 5.52 -0.48
N LYS A 185 14.05 6.10 -1.45
CA LYS A 185 15.52 5.95 -1.56
C LYS A 185 16.22 6.51 -0.33
N ASP A 186 15.83 7.70 0.12
CA ASP A 186 16.41 8.35 1.28
C ASP A 186 16.15 7.56 2.57
N LEU A 187 14.92 7.07 2.74
CA LEU A 187 14.54 6.22 3.88
C LEU A 187 15.33 4.92 3.90
N LEU A 188 15.39 4.20 2.78
CA LEU A 188 16.12 2.93 2.70
C LEU A 188 17.62 3.12 2.93
N ALA A 189 18.20 4.24 2.45
CA ALA A 189 19.59 4.57 2.70
C ALA A 189 19.85 4.91 4.18
N ASP A 190 18.94 5.67 4.82
CA ASP A 190 19.01 6.00 6.24
C ASP A 190 18.91 4.76 7.14
N LYS A 191 18.07 3.82 6.76
CA LYS A 191 17.81 2.59 7.54
C LYS A 191 18.74 1.41 7.22
N ALA A 192 19.65 1.55 6.24
CA ALA A 192 20.50 0.44 5.76
C ALA A 192 21.34 -0.24 6.85
N ASP A 193 21.85 0.54 7.81
CA ASP A 193 22.72 0.05 8.89
C ASP A 193 21.98 -0.23 10.22
N ASP A 194 20.66 -0.10 10.25
CA ASP A 194 19.84 -0.27 11.46
C ASP A 194 19.72 -1.74 11.91
N GLY A 195 20.12 -2.69 11.06
CA GLY A 195 20.17 -4.11 11.38
C GLY A 195 18.79 -4.79 11.43
N TYR A 196 17.84 -4.30 10.66
CA TYR A 196 16.55 -4.98 10.48
C TYR A 196 16.75 -6.39 9.92
N ARG A 197 15.96 -7.32 10.40
CA ARG A 197 15.92 -8.71 9.95
C ARG A 197 15.26 -8.84 8.57
N HIS A 198 14.16 -8.12 8.39
CA HIS A 198 13.44 -8.02 7.12
C HIS A 198 13.05 -6.57 6.83
N ILE A 199 13.05 -6.21 5.55
CA ILE A 199 12.47 -4.98 5.02
C ILE A 199 11.29 -5.38 4.13
N ILE A 200 10.10 -4.98 4.55
CA ILE A 200 8.83 -5.31 3.89
C ILE A 200 8.17 -4.03 3.40
N VAL A 201 8.00 -3.92 2.09
CA VAL A 201 7.21 -2.86 1.47
C VAL A 201 5.80 -3.37 1.25
N PHE A 202 4.80 -2.55 1.52
CA PHE A 202 3.42 -2.88 1.17
C PHE A 202 2.73 -1.72 0.48
N THR A 203 1.90 -2.05 -0.49
CA THR A 203 1.25 -1.09 -1.38
C THR A 203 0.00 -1.72 -1.97
N HIS A 204 -0.86 -0.95 -2.64
CA HIS A 204 -2.05 -1.51 -3.26
C HIS A 204 -1.74 -2.15 -4.61
N THR A 205 -1.32 -1.33 -5.59
CA THR A 205 -1.08 -1.82 -6.95
C THR A 205 0.21 -2.64 -6.98
N HIS A 206 0.07 -3.93 -7.29
CA HIS A 206 1.20 -4.83 -7.43
C HIS A 206 2.04 -4.44 -8.67
N LEU A 207 3.38 -4.42 -8.54
CA LEU A 207 4.26 -3.97 -9.62
C LEU A 207 4.16 -4.86 -10.85
N TRP A 208 4.05 -6.18 -10.65
CA TRP A 208 3.99 -7.17 -11.72
C TRP A 208 2.56 -7.64 -11.97
N LYS A 209 2.17 -7.70 -13.24
CA LYS A 209 0.93 -8.34 -13.67
C LYS A 209 1.25 -9.68 -14.26
N LEU A 210 0.66 -10.74 -13.74
CA LEU A 210 0.72 -12.05 -14.39
C LEU A 210 -0.28 -12.09 -15.55
N ASP A 211 0.23 -12.03 -16.75
CA ASP A 211 -0.49 -12.48 -17.94
C ASP A 211 0.04 -13.86 -18.31
N MET A 212 -0.75 -14.88 -18.04
CA MET A 212 -0.37 -16.27 -18.32
C MET A 212 -0.09 -16.54 -19.81
N SER A 213 -0.57 -15.66 -20.70
CA SER A 213 -0.38 -15.78 -22.15
C SER A 213 0.85 -15.02 -22.68
N GLN A 214 1.29 -13.97 -21.97
CA GLN A 214 2.33 -13.05 -22.45
C GLN A 214 3.53 -12.95 -21.51
N GLY A 215 3.51 -13.65 -20.37
CA GLY A 215 4.52 -13.53 -19.34
C GLY A 215 4.29 -12.33 -18.41
N HIS A 216 5.31 -11.93 -17.67
CA HIS A 216 5.20 -10.83 -16.71
C HIS A 216 5.03 -9.49 -17.45
N THR A 217 3.87 -8.86 -17.27
CA THR A 217 3.63 -7.47 -17.63
C THR A 217 3.63 -6.61 -16.36
N SER A 218 3.76 -5.30 -16.51
CA SER A 218 3.74 -4.38 -15.38
C SER A 218 2.40 -3.67 -15.26
N ASN A 219 1.96 -3.43 -14.03
CA ASN A 219 0.83 -2.52 -13.73
C ASN A 219 1.25 -1.05 -13.77
N PHE A 220 2.54 -0.79 -13.61
CA PHE A 220 3.16 0.54 -13.75
C PHE A 220 3.69 0.73 -15.16
N ALA A 221 4.04 1.97 -15.51
CA ALA A 221 4.87 2.21 -16.69
C ALA A 221 6.14 1.36 -16.57
N LEU A 222 6.56 0.73 -17.67
CA LEU A 222 7.65 -0.25 -17.67
C LEU A 222 8.95 0.33 -17.10
N GLU A 223 9.26 1.59 -17.44
CA GLU A 223 10.42 2.32 -16.93
C GLU A 223 10.35 2.47 -15.41
N SER A 224 9.20 2.87 -14.87
CA SER A 224 8.97 3.00 -13.43
C SER A 224 9.09 1.65 -12.70
N THR A 225 8.62 0.56 -13.32
CA THR A 225 8.78 -0.78 -12.76
C THR A 225 10.25 -1.17 -12.64
N TYR A 226 11.05 -0.94 -13.69
CA TYR A 226 12.48 -1.23 -13.64
C TYR A 226 13.23 -0.33 -12.66
N GLU A 227 12.89 0.95 -12.58
CA GLU A 227 13.47 1.85 -11.59
C GLU A 227 13.18 1.36 -10.16
N LEU A 228 11.91 1.10 -9.84
CA LEU A 228 11.50 0.65 -8.51
C LEU A 228 12.13 -0.70 -8.14
N THR A 229 12.11 -1.68 -9.01
CA THR A 229 12.71 -2.99 -8.73
C THR A 229 14.24 -2.91 -8.58
N SER A 230 14.89 -1.98 -9.27
CA SER A 230 16.32 -1.69 -9.09
C SER A 230 16.60 -1.10 -7.70
N ILE A 231 15.81 -0.11 -7.28
CA ILE A 231 15.93 0.52 -5.95
C ILE A 231 15.71 -0.53 -4.86
N LEU A 232 14.60 -1.25 -4.92
CA LEU A 232 14.24 -2.23 -3.89
C LEU A 232 15.30 -3.32 -3.74
N GLY A 233 15.81 -3.87 -4.85
CA GLY A 233 16.89 -4.86 -4.82
C GLY A 233 18.23 -4.29 -4.34
N GLN A 234 18.58 -3.06 -4.73
CA GLN A 234 19.82 -2.39 -4.30
C GLN A 234 19.88 -2.19 -2.79
N TYR A 235 18.75 -1.87 -2.16
CA TYR A 235 18.67 -1.59 -0.73
C TYR A 235 18.24 -2.81 0.10
N GLY A 236 18.20 -4.01 -0.50
CA GLY A 236 17.95 -5.24 0.24
C GLY A 236 16.53 -5.38 0.79
N VAL A 237 15.52 -4.83 0.08
CA VAL A 237 14.12 -5.12 0.40
C VAL A 237 13.86 -6.60 0.16
N ASP A 238 13.27 -7.29 1.13
CA ASP A 238 13.00 -8.72 1.03
C ASP A 238 11.65 -9.00 0.36
N TYR A 239 10.62 -8.23 0.72
CA TYR A 239 9.25 -8.48 0.28
C TYR A 239 8.54 -7.22 -0.17
N VAL A 240 7.71 -7.36 -1.21
CA VAL A 240 6.71 -6.36 -1.60
C VAL A 240 5.34 -7.02 -1.63
N TRP A 241 4.43 -6.59 -0.76
CA TRP A 241 3.06 -7.09 -0.68
C TRP A 241 2.10 -6.14 -1.37
N GLY A 242 1.19 -6.68 -2.19
CA GLY A 242 0.19 -5.91 -2.93
C GLY A 242 -1.16 -6.61 -3.04
N GLY A 243 -2.16 -5.85 -3.46
CA GLY A 243 -3.51 -6.28 -3.80
C GLY A 243 -3.81 -6.05 -5.28
N HIS A 244 -4.98 -5.43 -5.58
CA HIS A 244 -5.42 -4.93 -6.89
C HIS A 244 -5.73 -6.00 -7.93
N GLN A 245 -5.04 -7.14 -7.91
CA GLN A 245 -5.19 -8.18 -8.95
C GLN A 245 -6.35 -9.14 -8.67
N HIS A 246 -6.90 -9.12 -7.45
CA HIS A 246 -7.89 -10.10 -6.96
C HIS A 246 -7.45 -11.56 -7.19
N ALA A 247 -6.14 -11.79 -7.25
CA ALA A 247 -5.56 -13.09 -7.50
C ALA A 247 -4.17 -13.18 -6.91
N ARG A 248 -3.90 -14.27 -6.23
CA ARG A 248 -2.61 -14.54 -5.62
C ARG A 248 -1.54 -14.75 -6.68
N GLN A 249 -0.44 -14.05 -6.51
CA GLN A 249 0.72 -14.10 -7.40
C GLN A 249 2.00 -14.04 -6.58
N LEU A 250 3.05 -14.65 -7.08
CA LEU A 250 4.40 -14.56 -6.54
C LEU A 250 5.39 -14.40 -7.68
N VAL A 251 6.22 -13.39 -7.59
CA VAL A 251 7.30 -13.13 -8.54
C VAL A 251 8.58 -12.86 -7.74
N GLU A 252 9.65 -13.56 -8.06
CA GLU A 252 10.97 -13.28 -7.53
C GLU A 252 11.79 -12.55 -8.60
N TYR A 253 12.26 -11.35 -8.27
CA TYR A 253 13.05 -10.55 -9.19
C TYR A 253 14.04 -9.68 -8.43
N ASN A 254 15.28 -9.66 -8.88
CA ASN A 254 16.38 -8.87 -8.33
C ASN A 254 16.56 -9.04 -6.80
N GLY A 255 16.37 -10.26 -6.29
CA GLY A 255 16.51 -10.59 -4.88
C GLY A 255 15.29 -10.23 -4.01
N VAL A 256 14.25 -9.67 -4.59
CA VAL A 256 13.02 -9.26 -3.90
C VAL A 256 11.87 -10.21 -4.26
N THR A 257 11.08 -10.59 -3.27
CA THR A 257 9.85 -11.38 -3.46
C THR A 257 8.64 -10.46 -3.52
N TYR A 258 7.98 -10.40 -4.67
CA TYR A 258 6.76 -9.63 -4.93
C TYR A 258 5.55 -10.54 -4.83
N MET A 259 4.60 -10.17 -3.98
CA MET A 259 3.42 -10.96 -3.69
C MET A 259 2.16 -10.11 -3.87
N ALA A 260 1.22 -10.58 -4.69
CA ALA A 260 -0.16 -10.14 -4.63
C ALA A 260 -1.00 -11.18 -3.89
N ILE A 261 -2.00 -10.73 -3.16
CA ILE A 261 -2.92 -11.60 -2.43
C ILE A 261 -4.31 -11.62 -3.06
N ASP A 262 -5.08 -12.62 -2.71
CA ASP A 262 -6.48 -12.76 -3.15
C ASP A 262 -7.36 -11.65 -2.56
N ALA A 263 -8.53 -11.41 -3.16
CA ALA A 263 -9.43 -10.37 -2.71
C ALA A 263 -10.22 -10.79 -1.44
N THR A 264 -10.50 -9.80 -0.61
CA THR A 264 -11.41 -9.95 0.54
C THR A 264 -12.88 -9.71 0.16
N LYS A 265 -13.11 -9.11 -1.00
CA LYS A 265 -14.44 -8.79 -1.52
C LYS A 265 -15.39 -9.98 -1.45
N ASP A 266 -16.57 -9.77 -0.89
CA ASP A 266 -17.64 -10.76 -0.92
C ASP A 266 -18.04 -11.11 -2.37
N GLN A 267 -18.30 -12.38 -2.66
CA GLN A 267 -18.74 -12.89 -3.97
C GLN A 267 -17.67 -12.93 -5.08
N GLU A 268 -16.40 -12.80 -4.75
CA GLU A 268 -15.30 -13.11 -5.66
C GLU A 268 -15.04 -14.62 -5.76
N SER A 269 -14.38 -15.04 -6.85
CA SER A 269 -14.02 -16.45 -7.05
C SER A 269 -12.81 -16.89 -6.21
N ASN A 270 -11.88 -15.96 -6.00
CA ASN A 270 -10.65 -16.17 -5.23
C ASN A 270 -10.71 -15.29 -3.98
N GLN A 271 -11.05 -15.88 -2.86
CA GLN A 271 -11.28 -15.20 -1.59
C GLN A 271 -10.42 -15.82 -0.50
N ALA A 272 -9.30 -15.19 -0.20
CA ALA A 272 -8.47 -15.57 0.94
C ALA A 272 -7.81 -14.33 1.54
N TYR A 273 -7.36 -14.43 2.77
CA TYR A 273 -6.44 -13.49 3.38
C TYR A 273 -5.10 -14.17 3.61
N MET A 274 -4.07 -13.40 3.89
CA MET A 274 -2.75 -13.92 4.17
C MET A 274 -2.43 -13.82 5.66
N ILE A 275 -1.86 -14.86 6.22
CA ILE A 275 -1.22 -14.88 7.54
C ILE A 275 0.27 -15.10 7.32
N ALA A 276 1.08 -14.10 7.65
CA ALA A 276 2.53 -14.21 7.60
C ALA A 276 3.08 -14.42 9.03
N ASN A 277 3.74 -15.55 9.26
CA ASN A 277 4.47 -15.81 10.50
C ASN A 277 5.88 -15.24 10.35
N ILE A 278 6.16 -14.16 11.06
CA ILE A 278 7.41 -13.42 10.98
C ILE A 278 8.38 -13.94 12.03
N GLY A 279 9.50 -14.44 11.58
CA GLY A 279 10.62 -14.91 12.38
C GLY A 279 11.91 -14.67 11.62
N ASP A 280 12.99 -15.46 11.86
CA ASP A 280 14.21 -15.41 11.03
C ASP A 280 13.91 -15.77 9.56
N LYS A 281 12.81 -16.47 9.33
CA LYS A 281 12.22 -16.71 8.01
C LYS A 281 10.75 -16.38 8.09
N ILE A 282 10.21 -15.85 7.00
CA ILE A 282 8.78 -15.59 6.88
C ILE A 282 8.13 -16.82 6.22
N THR A 283 7.05 -17.31 6.83
CA THR A 283 6.19 -18.35 6.24
C THR A 283 4.77 -17.83 6.09
N TYR A 284 4.05 -18.33 5.10
CA TYR A 284 2.74 -17.82 4.70
C TYR A 284 1.68 -18.90 4.70
N ASP A 285 0.52 -18.57 5.24
CA ASP A 285 -0.71 -19.32 5.11
C ASP A 285 -1.76 -18.44 4.41
N TYR A 286 -2.67 -19.06 3.66
CA TYR A 286 -3.73 -18.37 2.92
C TYR A 286 -5.09 -19.00 3.22
N PRO A 287 -5.68 -18.70 4.38
CA PRO A 287 -6.98 -19.23 4.72
C PRO A 287 -8.07 -18.67 3.80
N ASP A 288 -8.91 -19.55 3.27
CA ASP A 288 -10.10 -19.16 2.52
C ASP A 288 -11.16 -18.55 3.45
N TYR A 289 -11.94 -17.61 2.93
CA TYR A 289 -13.15 -17.16 3.63
C TYR A 289 -14.24 -18.22 3.60
N PRO A 290 -15.09 -18.28 4.64
CA PRO A 290 -16.19 -19.24 4.69
C PRO A 290 -17.13 -19.06 3.49
N LYS A 291 -17.37 -20.13 2.75
CA LYS A 291 -18.37 -20.13 1.67
C LYS A 291 -19.76 -19.95 2.26
N VAL A 292 -20.58 -19.14 1.61
CA VAL A 292 -22.01 -19.07 1.95
C VAL A 292 -22.62 -20.38 1.50
N SER A 293 -23.24 -21.13 2.43
CA SER A 293 -24.17 -22.17 2.04
C SER A 293 -25.38 -21.50 1.36
N GLU A 294 -25.60 -21.82 0.10
CA GLU A 294 -26.78 -21.41 -0.64
C GLU A 294 -28.08 -21.82 0.07
#